data_3b132cf42bda61d3639e1b2bfd0e3a63
#
_entry.id   3b132cf42bda61d3639e1b2bfd0e3a63
#
_cell.length_a   1.000
_cell.length_b   1.000
_cell.length_c   1.000
_cell.angle_alpha   90.00
_cell.angle_beta   90.00
_cell.angle_gamma   90.00
#
_symmetry.space_group_name_H-M   'P 1'
#
loop_
_entity.id
_entity.type
_entity.pdbx_description
1 polymer ?
#
loop_
_entity_poly.entity_id
_entity_poly.type
_entity_poly.pdbx_seq_one_letter_code
_entity_poly.pdbx_strand_id
1 'polypeptide(L)'
;DAVTICCETGKEELGRHGYIADTLEVTVRAEGLSEYVQTPADIDDAVLSEMQGQIEDTIIAQTENTTFRMLYKATGKTSYLRSSNIEEASDIECLGVYFLKKKETEGTVAGPDNYLYFLYQAVIENDDNEEDVYFAFVYSDGYVTSQGIFDIVHDENEKRYSCSDDYDRIYEEAIEQNETQYRIEQIQ
;
A
#
# COMPACT_ATOMS: atom_id res chain seq x y z
N ASP A 1 8.41 -22.67 -8.23
CA ASP A 1 7.31 -23.60 -7.97
C ASP A 1 7.01 -24.46 -9.20
N ALA A 2 6.48 -25.66 -8.97
CA ALA A 2 6.06 -26.55 -10.04
C ALA A 2 4.56 -26.81 -9.91
N VAL A 3 3.82 -26.57 -10.99
CA VAL A 3 2.39 -26.85 -11.07
C VAL A 3 2.18 -28.01 -12.03
N THR A 4 1.55 -29.08 -11.57
CA THR A 4 1.18 -30.20 -12.41
C THR A 4 -0.29 -30.08 -12.80
N ILE A 5 -0.54 -30.03 -14.11
CA ILE A 5 -1.85 -29.96 -14.72
C ILE A 5 -2.17 -31.36 -15.20
N CYS A 6 -3.23 -31.97 -14.67
CA CYS A 6 -3.69 -33.28 -15.04
C CYS A 6 -5.01 -33.18 -15.81
N CYS A 7 -5.13 -33.98 -16.89
CA CYS A 7 -6.40 -34.17 -17.57
C CYS A 7 -7.14 -35.33 -16.92
N GLU A 8 -8.30 -35.11 -16.36
CA GLU A 8 -9.13 -36.15 -15.73
C GLU A 8 -9.72 -37.14 -16.72
N THR A 9 -9.81 -36.76 -17.99
CA THR A 9 -10.35 -37.61 -19.06
C THR A 9 -9.28 -38.55 -19.57
N GLY A 10 -9.55 -39.85 -19.56
CA GLY A 10 -8.61 -40.88 -20.05
C GLY A 10 -8.36 -40.81 -21.56
N LYS A 11 -7.15 -41.29 -22.01
CA LYS A 11 -6.76 -41.28 -23.43
C LYS A 11 -7.77 -41.95 -24.36
N GLU A 12 -8.42 -43.05 -23.91
CA GLU A 12 -9.42 -43.76 -24.68
C GLU A 12 -10.67 -42.90 -24.96
N GLU A 13 -11.09 -42.13 -23.96
CA GLU A 13 -12.27 -41.28 -24.09
C GLU A 13 -11.95 -40.07 -24.97
N LEU A 14 -10.75 -39.47 -24.81
CA LEU A 14 -10.26 -38.42 -25.71
C LEU A 14 -10.22 -38.93 -27.16
N GLY A 15 -9.74 -40.14 -27.38
CA GLY A 15 -9.68 -40.79 -28.70
C GLY A 15 -11.06 -41.00 -29.33
N ARG A 16 -12.10 -41.29 -28.54
CA ARG A 16 -13.50 -41.40 -29.03
C ARG A 16 -14.05 -40.07 -29.54
N HIS A 17 -13.52 -38.97 -29.00
CA HIS A 17 -13.87 -37.58 -29.42
C HIS A 17 -12.92 -37.01 -30.48
N GLY A 18 -12.00 -37.84 -31.00
CA GLY A 18 -11.06 -37.43 -32.06
C GLY A 18 -9.83 -36.67 -31.59
N TYR A 19 -9.56 -36.65 -30.28
CA TYR A 19 -8.35 -36.07 -29.71
C TYR A 19 -7.25 -37.11 -29.51
N ILE A 20 -6.02 -36.72 -29.84
CA ILE A 20 -4.82 -37.53 -29.58
C ILE A 20 -4.00 -36.76 -28.51
N ALA A 21 -3.79 -37.37 -27.36
CA ALA A 21 -2.96 -36.81 -26.29
C ALA A 21 -1.72 -37.73 -26.08
N ASP A 22 -0.55 -37.12 -26.23
CA ASP A 22 0.72 -37.83 -25.94
C ASP A 22 0.88 -38.04 -24.44
N THR A 23 0.50 -37.05 -23.63
CA THR A 23 0.49 -37.12 -22.17
C THR A 23 -0.84 -36.60 -21.61
N LEU A 24 -1.27 -37.09 -20.47
CA LEU A 24 -2.40 -36.57 -19.70
C LEU A 24 -1.95 -35.68 -18.53
N GLU A 25 -0.66 -35.51 -18.37
CA GLU A 25 -0.07 -34.79 -17.28
C GLU A 25 1.07 -33.91 -17.79
N VAL A 26 1.06 -32.66 -17.44
CA VAL A 26 2.11 -31.69 -17.78
C VAL A 26 2.52 -30.94 -16.52
N THR A 27 3.80 -31.05 -16.19
CA THR A 27 4.38 -30.21 -15.11
C THR A 27 5.02 -28.98 -15.72
N VAL A 28 4.51 -27.82 -15.33
CA VAL A 28 5.05 -26.52 -15.69
C VAL A 28 5.80 -25.97 -14.48
N ARG A 29 7.03 -25.58 -14.68
CA ARG A 29 7.81 -24.86 -13.67
C ARG A 29 7.66 -23.36 -13.92
N ALA A 30 7.18 -22.67 -12.90
CA ALA A 30 7.20 -21.23 -12.86
C ALA A 30 8.57 -20.78 -12.30
N GLU A 31 9.39 -20.17 -13.14
CA GLU A 31 10.71 -19.63 -12.77
C GLU A 31 10.69 -18.13 -12.99
N GLY A 32 11.37 -17.38 -12.10
CA GLY A 32 11.49 -15.92 -12.24
C GLY A 32 10.21 -15.14 -11.98
N LEU A 33 9.29 -15.70 -11.19
CA LEU A 33 8.13 -14.94 -10.72
C LEU A 33 8.55 -13.96 -9.62
N SER A 34 7.87 -12.82 -9.58
CA SER A 34 7.92 -11.91 -8.44
C SER A 34 7.22 -12.53 -7.25
N GLU A 35 7.73 -12.28 -6.05
CA GLU A 35 7.16 -12.78 -4.81
C GLU A 35 6.70 -11.61 -3.94
N TYR A 36 5.50 -11.71 -3.38
CA TYR A 36 5.05 -10.70 -2.41
C TYR A 36 5.98 -10.67 -1.20
N VAL A 37 6.29 -9.46 -0.75
CA VAL A 37 7.09 -9.23 0.46
C VAL A 37 6.48 -9.97 1.64
N GLN A 38 7.29 -10.75 2.34
CA GLN A 38 6.86 -11.56 3.48
C GLN A 38 7.25 -10.91 4.81
N THR A 39 8.37 -10.18 4.81
CA THR A 39 8.93 -9.52 6.00
C THR A 39 9.50 -8.16 5.64
N PRO A 40 9.62 -7.22 6.60
CA PRO A 40 10.28 -5.95 6.37
C PRO A 40 11.73 -6.07 5.87
N ALA A 41 12.42 -7.16 6.24
CA ALA A 41 13.81 -7.39 5.82
C ALA A 41 13.97 -7.61 4.29
N ASP A 42 12.86 -7.84 3.59
CA ASP A 42 12.84 -7.96 2.13
C ASP A 42 12.81 -6.58 1.44
N ILE A 43 12.69 -5.49 2.20
CA ILE A 43 12.62 -4.11 1.69
C ILE A 43 13.94 -3.41 2.01
N ASP A 44 14.61 -2.89 0.98
CA ASP A 44 15.87 -2.16 1.15
C ASP A 44 15.62 -0.79 1.80
N ASP A 45 16.48 -0.41 2.77
CA ASP A 45 16.41 0.90 3.44
C ASP A 45 16.49 2.07 2.46
N ALA A 46 17.20 1.91 1.34
CA ALA A 46 17.27 2.93 0.30
C ALA A 46 15.92 3.15 -0.37
N VAL A 47 15.14 2.08 -0.59
CA VAL A 47 13.78 2.16 -1.13
C VAL A 47 12.85 2.86 -0.15
N LEU A 48 12.91 2.52 1.14
CA LEU A 48 12.12 3.21 2.17
C LEU A 48 12.43 4.70 2.20
N SER A 49 13.72 5.07 2.13
CA SER A 49 14.16 6.47 2.12
C SER A 49 13.68 7.21 0.86
N GLU A 50 13.69 6.57 -0.31
CA GLU A 50 13.16 7.15 -1.55
C GLU A 50 11.64 7.39 -1.44
N MET A 51 10.90 6.40 -0.91
CA MET A 51 9.45 6.54 -0.69
C MET A 51 9.13 7.66 0.30
N GLN A 52 9.91 7.81 1.38
CA GLN A 52 9.77 8.90 2.34
C GLN A 52 9.94 10.26 1.66
N GLY A 53 10.98 10.44 0.84
CA GLY A 53 11.17 11.68 0.08
C GLY A 53 10.01 11.99 -0.87
N GLN A 54 9.48 10.98 -1.57
CA GLN A 54 8.31 11.15 -2.45
C GLN A 54 7.04 11.53 -1.66
N ILE A 55 6.88 11.03 -0.43
CA ILE A 55 5.77 11.39 0.45
C ILE A 55 5.88 12.84 0.90
N GLU A 56 7.05 13.29 1.33
CA GLU A 56 7.31 14.67 1.73
C GLU A 56 7.02 15.64 0.57
N ASP A 57 7.52 15.36 -0.62
CA ASP A 57 7.21 16.12 -1.84
C ASP A 57 5.69 16.14 -2.12
N THR A 58 4.99 15.04 -1.87
CA THR A 58 3.55 14.93 -2.05
C THR A 58 2.80 15.80 -1.05
N ILE A 59 3.19 15.81 0.23
CA ILE A 59 2.58 16.68 1.26
C ILE A 59 2.71 18.14 0.83
N ILE A 60 3.91 18.60 0.45
CA ILE A 60 4.17 19.95 -0.02
C ILE A 60 3.30 20.29 -1.24
N ALA A 61 3.33 19.46 -2.27
CA ALA A 61 2.56 19.71 -3.49
C ALA A 61 1.04 19.75 -3.29
N GLN A 62 0.52 18.97 -2.32
CA GLN A 62 -0.91 18.97 -2.01
C GLN A 62 -1.34 20.20 -1.22
N THR A 63 -0.49 20.76 -0.38
CA THR A 63 -0.78 22.00 0.35
C THR A 63 -0.73 23.23 -0.56
N GLU A 64 0.19 23.27 -1.51
CA GLU A 64 0.25 24.34 -2.51
C GLU A 64 -0.94 24.32 -3.49
N ASN A 65 -1.67 23.20 -3.56
CA ASN A 65 -2.80 23.04 -4.47
C ASN A 65 -4.06 23.75 -3.93
N THR A 66 -4.38 24.91 -4.47
CA THR A 66 -5.53 25.73 -4.06
C THR A 66 -6.91 25.05 -4.21
N THR A 67 -7.00 23.95 -4.96
CA THR A 67 -8.22 23.17 -5.12
C THR A 67 -8.47 22.24 -3.93
N PHE A 68 -7.39 21.80 -3.26
CA PHE A 68 -7.43 20.93 -2.09
C PHE A 68 -7.04 21.72 -0.84
N ARG A 69 -8.02 22.21 -0.11
CA ARG A 69 -7.78 22.85 1.18
C ARG A 69 -7.41 21.78 2.20
N MET A 70 -6.11 21.64 2.50
CA MET A 70 -5.60 20.60 3.39
C MET A 70 -6.14 20.77 4.81
N LEU A 71 -6.15 22.00 5.33
CA LEU A 71 -6.73 22.32 6.64
C LEU A 71 -8.22 21.93 6.72
N TYR A 72 -8.99 22.18 5.67
CA TYR A 72 -10.39 21.72 5.63
C TYR A 72 -10.50 20.19 5.58
N LYS A 73 -9.66 19.56 4.78
CA LYS A 73 -9.69 18.10 4.61
C LYS A 73 -9.33 17.38 5.91
N ALA A 74 -8.34 17.91 6.66
CA ALA A 74 -7.90 17.32 7.91
C ALA A 74 -8.89 17.56 9.06
N THR A 75 -9.39 18.78 9.19
CA THR A 75 -10.18 19.22 10.36
C THR A 75 -11.70 19.17 10.16
N GLY A 76 -12.18 19.19 8.91
CA GLY A 76 -13.60 19.36 8.58
C GLY A 76 -14.16 20.76 8.85
N LYS A 77 -13.34 21.73 9.31
CA LYS A 77 -13.78 23.08 9.65
C LYS A 77 -14.07 23.92 8.39
N THR A 78 -15.33 24.24 8.12
CA THR A 78 -15.76 24.98 6.92
C THR A 78 -15.20 26.40 6.81
N SER A 79 -14.66 26.96 7.91
CA SER A 79 -13.93 28.24 7.91
C SER A 79 -12.76 28.23 6.93
N TYR A 80 -12.05 27.11 6.82
CA TYR A 80 -10.90 26.96 5.93
C TYR A 80 -11.25 26.96 4.44
N LEU A 81 -12.48 26.61 4.06
CA LEU A 81 -12.95 26.71 2.67
C LEU A 81 -13.05 28.15 2.14
N ARG A 82 -13.12 29.12 3.03
CA ARG A 82 -13.32 30.53 2.67
C ARG A 82 -12.03 31.32 2.57
N SER A 83 -10.93 30.73 3.01
CA SER A 83 -9.62 31.35 2.88
C SER A 83 -9.20 31.39 1.41
N SER A 84 -8.73 32.54 0.94
CA SER A 84 -8.16 32.70 -0.40
C SER A 84 -6.66 32.41 -0.43
N ASN A 85 -6.07 32.11 0.73
CA ASN A 85 -4.64 32.01 0.92
C ASN A 85 -4.13 30.61 0.52
N ILE A 86 -2.91 30.56 0.04
CA ILE A 86 -2.18 29.32 -0.20
C ILE A 86 -1.87 28.73 1.18
N GLU A 87 -1.99 27.43 1.29
CA GLU A 87 -1.54 26.69 2.46
C GLU A 87 -0.10 26.27 2.22
N GLU A 88 0.74 26.30 3.26
CA GLU A 88 2.12 25.85 3.24
C GLU A 88 2.31 24.74 4.28
N ALA A 89 3.17 23.76 3.95
CA ALA A 89 3.55 22.70 4.88
C ALA A 89 4.96 22.96 5.41
N SER A 90 5.12 22.84 6.71
CA SER A 90 6.41 22.91 7.39
C SER A 90 6.53 21.81 8.43
N ASP A 91 7.72 21.63 9.02
CA ASP A 91 8.01 20.65 10.08
C ASP A 91 7.48 19.24 9.77
N ILE A 92 7.73 18.79 8.52
CA ILE A 92 7.28 17.46 8.06
C ILE A 92 8.14 16.40 8.74
N GLU A 93 7.52 15.50 9.50
CA GLU A 93 8.19 14.44 10.27
C GLU A 93 7.52 13.09 10.02
N CYS A 94 8.34 12.06 9.75
CA CYS A 94 7.89 10.67 9.73
C CYS A 94 7.76 10.15 11.16
N LEU A 95 6.54 9.85 11.59
CA LEU A 95 6.23 9.33 12.93
C LEU A 95 6.42 7.81 13.03
N GLY A 96 6.39 7.11 11.91
CA GLY A 96 6.62 5.67 11.87
C GLY A 96 6.31 5.04 10.52
N VAL A 97 6.97 3.92 10.28
CA VAL A 97 6.76 3.06 9.11
C VAL A 97 6.32 1.69 9.58
N TYR A 98 5.21 1.19 9.06
CA TYR A 98 4.58 -0.06 9.48
C TYR A 98 4.39 -1.00 8.29
N PHE A 99 4.85 -2.23 8.44
CA PHE A 99 4.59 -3.31 7.50
C PHE A 99 3.49 -4.20 8.05
N LEU A 100 2.47 -4.43 7.23
CA LEU A 100 1.33 -5.26 7.56
C LEU A 100 1.31 -6.48 6.63
N LYS A 101 1.49 -7.68 7.19
CA LYS A 101 1.41 -8.94 6.44
C LYS A 101 0.10 -9.65 6.76
N LYS A 102 -0.62 -10.02 5.71
CA LYS A 102 -1.86 -10.80 5.83
C LYS A 102 -1.62 -12.09 6.60
N LYS A 103 -2.47 -12.35 7.58
CA LYS A 103 -2.41 -13.60 8.34
C LYS A 103 -2.90 -14.76 7.49
N GLU A 104 -2.21 -15.88 7.57
CA GLU A 104 -2.71 -17.13 7.01
C GLU A 104 -3.92 -17.60 7.82
N THR A 105 -5.08 -17.58 7.21
CA THR A 105 -6.33 -18.07 7.81
C THR A 105 -6.94 -19.13 6.91
N GLU A 106 -7.66 -20.10 7.50
CA GLU A 106 -8.44 -21.06 6.70
C GLU A 106 -9.56 -20.30 5.96
N GLY A 107 -9.41 -20.19 4.66
CA GLY A 107 -10.33 -19.50 3.75
C GLY A 107 -9.69 -18.29 3.07
N THR A 108 -10.26 -17.92 1.92
CA THR A 108 -9.77 -16.77 1.15
C THR A 108 -10.30 -15.48 1.77
N VAL A 109 -9.49 -14.80 2.55
CA VAL A 109 -9.78 -13.44 3.01
C VAL A 109 -9.49 -12.49 1.86
N ALA A 110 -10.45 -11.66 1.46
CA ALA A 110 -10.24 -10.62 0.44
C ALA A 110 -9.27 -9.55 0.97
N GLY A 111 -8.55 -8.90 0.07
CA GLY A 111 -7.62 -7.81 0.37
C GLY A 111 -6.18 -8.14 -0.01
N PRO A 112 -5.30 -7.11 -0.03
CA PRO A 112 -3.89 -7.22 -0.35
C PRO A 112 -3.13 -8.21 0.51
N ASP A 113 -2.03 -8.76 -0.02
CA ASP A 113 -1.17 -9.68 0.72
C ASP A 113 -0.32 -8.97 1.77
N ASN A 114 0.04 -7.73 1.48
CA ASN A 114 0.73 -6.86 2.42
C ASN A 114 0.36 -5.39 2.22
N TYR A 115 0.62 -4.60 3.25
CA TYR A 115 0.60 -3.14 3.19
C TYR A 115 1.89 -2.58 3.77
N LEU A 116 2.28 -1.42 3.25
CA LEU A 116 3.31 -0.57 3.81
C LEU A 116 2.67 0.80 4.12
N TYR A 117 2.60 1.15 5.41
CA TYR A 117 2.07 2.41 5.89
C TYR A 117 3.19 3.32 6.36
N PHE A 118 3.09 4.59 5.97
CA PHE A 118 3.93 5.66 6.49
C PHE A 118 3.03 6.66 7.20
N LEU A 119 3.30 6.89 8.48
CA LEU A 119 2.61 7.91 9.26
C LEU A 119 3.47 9.16 9.35
N TYR A 120 2.87 10.30 9.05
CA TYR A 120 3.56 11.59 9.05
C TYR A 120 2.78 12.62 9.85
N GLN A 121 3.51 13.60 10.37
CA GLN A 121 2.99 14.86 10.87
C GLN A 121 3.55 16.00 10.02
N ALA A 122 2.78 17.04 9.81
CA ALA A 122 3.25 18.30 9.29
C ALA A 122 2.45 19.44 9.93
N VAL A 123 3.09 20.58 10.10
CA VAL A 123 2.40 21.85 10.40
C VAL A 123 1.89 22.41 9.09
N ILE A 124 0.58 22.61 8.99
CA ILE A 124 -0.05 23.25 7.82
C ILE A 124 -0.53 24.62 8.24
N GLU A 125 -0.04 25.65 7.56
CA GLU A 125 -0.34 27.04 7.86
C GLU A 125 -0.87 27.80 6.66
N ASN A 126 -1.62 28.85 6.94
CA ASN A 126 -1.97 29.93 6.01
C ASN A 126 -1.91 31.26 6.77
N ASP A 127 -2.19 32.41 6.14
CA ASP A 127 -2.07 33.74 6.76
C ASP A 127 -2.78 33.88 8.12
N ASP A 128 -3.81 33.09 8.39
CA ASP A 128 -4.68 33.23 9.56
C ASP A 128 -4.67 32.06 10.54
N ASN A 129 -4.16 30.90 10.11
CA ASN A 129 -4.31 29.65 10.84
C ASN A 129 -3.09 28.74 10.69
N GLU A 130 -2.84 27.95 11.74
CA GLU A 130 -1.82 26.92 11.83
C GLU A 130 -2.42 25.71 12.55
N GLU A 131 -2.23 24.51 12.02
CA GLU A 131 -2.72 23.26 12.62
C GLU A 131 -1.68 22.15 12.38
N ASP A 132 -1.53 21.26 13.36
CA ASP A 132 -0.86 19.98 13.18
C ASP A 132 -1.78 19.06 12.36
N VAL A 133 -1.27 18.52 11.27
CA VAL A 133 -1.99 17.58 10.41
C VAL A 133 -1.21 16.27 10.33
N TYR A 134 -1.90 15.18 10.59
CA TYR A 134 -1.38 13.82 10.53
C TYR A 134 -1.82 13.15 9.26
N PHE A 135 -0.92 12.36 8.66
CA PHE A 135 -1.14 11.67 7.40
C PHE A 135 -0.84 10.19 7.56
N ALA A 136 -1.63 9.34 6.91
CA ALA A 136 -1.29 7.93 6.68
C ALA A 136 -1.21 7.69 5.18
N PHE A 137 -0.02 7.46 4.66
CA PHE A 137 0.21 7.00 3.29
C PHE A 137 0.22 5.48 3.26
N VAL A 138 -0.45 4.88 2.27
CA VAL A 138 -0.59 3.44 2.14
C VAL A 138 -0.14 2.97 0.77
N TYR A 139 0.62 1.88 0.76
CA TYR A 139 1.03 1.14 -0.42
C TYR A 139 0.67 -0.33 -0.22
N SER A 140 0.06 -0.94 -1.22
CA SER A 140 -0.40 -2.33 -1.15
C SER A 140 0.38 -3.24 -2.09
N ASP A 141 0.37 -4.53 -1.76
CA ASP A 141 0.93 -5.58 -2.60
C ASP A 141 2.37 -5.33 -3.06
N GLY A 142 3.24 -4.91 -2.10
CA GLY A 142 4.68 -4.84 -2.33
C GLY A 142 5.24 -6.23 -2.65
N TYR A 143 6.09 -6.31 -3.68
CA TYR A 143 6.70 -7.53 -4.13
C TYR A 143 8.19 -7.34 -4.49
N VAL A 144 8.93 -8.44 -4.46
CA VAL A 144 10.32 -8.49 -4.91
C VAL A 144 10.37 -9.22 -6.24
N THR A 145 10.96 -8.57 -7.24
CA THR A 145 11.13 -9.17 -8.57
C THR A 145 12.16 -10.32 -8.52
N SER A 146 12.21 -11.14 -9.58
CA SER A 146 13.23 -12.18 -9.73
C SER A 146 14.68 -11.65 -9.74
N GLN A 147 14.86 -10.34 -9.88
CA GLN A 147 16.15 -9.67 -9.81
C GLN A 147 16.49 -9.12 -8.43
N GLY A 148 15.59 -9.34 -7.43
CA GLY A 148 15.73 -8.83 -6.07
C GLY A 148 15.38 -7.35 -5.92
N ILE A 149 14.64 -6.76 -6.86
CA ILE A 149 14.22 -5.36 -6.82
C ILE A 149 12.83 -5.31 -6.19
N PHE A 150 12.68 -4.50 -5.12
CA PHE A 150 11.37 -4.20 -4.55
C PHE A 150 10.56 -3.31 -5.50
N ASP A 151 9.28 -3.59 -5.61
CA ASP A 151 8.31 -2.78 -6.34
C ASP A 151 6.93 -2.92 -5.69
N ILE A 152 5.99 -2.05 -6.05
CA ILE A 152 4.61 -2.06 -5.55
C ILE A 152 3.63 -2.14 -6.71
N VAL A 153 2.48 -2.76 -6.48
CA VAL A 153 1.40 -2.72 -7.46
C VAL A 153 0.83 -1.30 -7.51
N HIS A 154 1.06 -0.61 -8.62
CA HIS A 154 0.54 0.74 -8.83
C HIS A 154 -0.91 0.69 -9.29
N ASP A 155 -1.84 1.17 -8.46
CA ASP A 155 -3.17 1.58 -8.91
C ASP A 155 -3.19 3.12 -9.02
N GLU A 156 -3.25 3.63 -10.24
CA GLU A 156 -3.27 5.08 -10.51
C GLU A 156 -4.53 5.77 -9.94
N ASN A 157 -5.54 5.00 -9.54
CA ASN A 157 -6.83 5.50 -9.03
C ASN A 157 -6.95 5.43 -7.50
N GLU A 158 -6.03 4.79 -6.79
CA GLU A 158 -6.08 4.70 -5.33
C GLU A 158 -5.68 6.02 -4.68
N LYS A 159 -6.52 6.48 -3.75
CA LYS A 159 -6.14 7.54 -2.80
C LYS A 159 -5.09 6.96 -1.86
N ARG A 160 -3.85 7.34 -2.08
CA ARG A 160 -2.70 6.80 -1.34
C ARG A 160 -2.55 7.35 0.06
N TYR A 161 -3.40 8.30 0.49
CA TYR A 161 -3.31 8.84 1.84
C TYR A 161 -4.64 9.30 2.41
N SER A 162 -4.75 9.24 3.74
CA SER A 162 -5.73 9.92 4.58
C SER A 162 -5.04 10.99 5.42
N CYS A 163 -5.79 11.98 5.91
CA CYS A 163 -5.29 13.00 6.81
C CYS A 163 -6.34 13.40 7.85
N SER A 164 -5.87 13.83 9.03
CA SER A 164 -6.68 14.32 10.16
C SER A 164 -5.87 15.32 11.01
N ASP A 165 -6.55 16.14 11.80
CA ASP A 165 -5.97 16.90 12.90
C ASP A 165 -5.87 16.09 14.22
N ASP A 166 -6.17 14.81 14.17
CA ASP A 166 -6.16 13.87 15.28
C ASP A 166 -5.29 12.65 14.94
N TYR A 167 -4.15 12.51 15.64
CA TYR A 167 -3.23 11.39 15.45
C TYR A 167 -3.85 10.04 15.80
N ASP A 168 -4.57 9.98 16.93
CA ASP A 168 -5.13 8.71 17.40
C ASP A 168 -6.11 8.15 16.36
N ARG A 169 -6.89 9.03 15.74
CA ARG A 169 -7.78 8.65 14.65
C ARG A 169 -7.04 8.09 13.44
N ILE A 170 -5.96 8.75 13.01
CA ILE A 170 -5.14 8.28 11.87
C ILE A 170 -4.51 6.92 12.19
N TYR A 171 -3.99 6.76 13.41
CA TYR A 171 -3.37 5.52 13.84
C TYR A 171 -4.38 4.37 13.94
N GLU A 172 -5.55 4.62 14.52
CA GLU A 172 -6.64 3.64 14.60
C GLU A 172 -7.06 3.18 13.19
N GLU A 173 -7.35 4.13 12.28
CA GLU A 173 -7.80 3.83 10.92
C GLU A 173 -6.73 3.09 10.08
N ALA A 174 -5.46 3.47 10.19
CA ALA A 174 -4.39 2.92 9.39
C ALA A 174 -3.83 1.60 9.95
N ILE A 175 -3.72 1.48 11.27
CA ILE A 175 -2.99 0.41 11.94
C ILE A 175 -3.93 -0.51 12.73
N GLU A 176 -4.62 0.01 13.77
CA GLU A 176 -5.37 -0.83 14.71
C GLU A 176 -6.51 -1.60 14.05
N GLN A 177 -7.26 -1.00 13.14
CA GLN A 177 -8.37 -1.68 12.44
C GLN A 177 -7.88 -2.86 11.57
N ASN A 178 -6.60 -2.90 11.23
CA ASN A 178 -5.99 -3.97 10.45
C ASN A 178 -5.49 -5.15 11.31
N GLU A 179 -5.39 -5.01 12.64
CA GLU A 179 -4.82 -6.02 13.53
C GLU A 179 -5.51 -7.38 13.45
N THR A 180 -6.79 -7.41 13.15
CA THR A 180 -7.56 -8.66 13.05
C THR A 180 -7.12 -9.52 11.87
N GLN A 181 -6.77 -8.90 10.75
CA GLN A 181 -6.47 -9.57 9.48
C GLN A 181 -4.97 -9.64 9.17
N TYR A 182 -4.20 -8.69 9.72
CA TYR A 182 -2.78 -8.54 9.42
C TYR A 182 -1.92 -8.72 10.68
N ARG A 183 -0.70 -9.23 10.48
CA ARG A 183 0.40 -9.10 11.45
C ARG A 183 1.06 -7.76 11.17
N ILE A 184 1.24 -6.96 12.22
CA ILE A 184 1.78 -5.61 12.13
C ILE A 184 3.18 -5.61 12.72
N GLU A 185 4.12 -4.98 12.01
CA GLU A 185 5.49 -4.79 12.43
C GLU A 185 5.90 -3.35 12.15
N GLN A 186 6.32 -2.63 13.18
CA GLN A 186 6.90 -1.29 13.02
C GLN A 186 8.37 -1.44 12.59
N ILE A 187 8.75 -0.74 11.52
CA ILE A 187 10.09 -0.82 10.91
C ILE A 187 10.96 0.34 11.40
N GLN A 188 10.38 1.53 11.53
CA GLN A 188 11.03 2.79 11.95
C GLN A 188 10.14 3.56 12.91
#